data_968a1cd09c2b8e73a01781820093d002
#
_entry.id   968a1cd09c2b8e73a01781820093d002
#
_cell.length_a   1.000
_cell.length_b   1.000
_cell.length_c   1.000
_cell.angle_alpha   90.00
_cell.angle_beta   90.00
_cell.angle_gamma   90.00
#
_symmetry.space_group_name_H-M   'P 1'
#
loop_
_entity.id
_entity.type
_entity.pdbx_description
1 polymer ?
#
loop_
_entity_poly.entity_id
_entity_poly.type
_entity_poly.pdbx_seq_one_letter_code
_entity_poly.pdbx_strand_id
1 'polypeptide(L)'
;QVFIEEQGVPEARERDGLDVDCWHVLARDEAGRVIGCGRLAPDHKIGRMAVLPGNRGGGVGVALLRELIGRARVQGWPEVTLSAQVSAIGFYERAGFTAHGEVFDDAGLPHRAMSMTLSSAMNEAEPARDPGLLPASGRNDVAAARLQLLSEARHRVAIHVPILSSDSYNSVEELEELRRIAISGRGAQIRILLHDPAAALRSDHRLIPLAQRLPSTIQIRTPLEEADLACISACLLNDAGGYLFLPEADRAQGRAARHDRAGLAPLQQHFDEVWERSERSSVLQALDL
;
A
#
# COMPACT_ATOMS: atom_id res chain seq x y z
N GLN A 1 8.83 -6.02 27.28
CA GLN A 1 7.97 -6.76 28.25
C GLN A 1 7.76 -8.21 27.78
N VAL A 2 7.02 -8.49 26.68
CA VAL A 2 6.64 -9.85 26.31
C VAL A 2 7.84 -10.75 26.05
N PHE A 3 8.78 -10.36 25.20
CA PHE A 3 9.91 -11.23 24.83
C PHE A 3 10.93 -11.39 25.98
N ILE A 4 11.31 -10.29 26.63
CA ILE A 4 12.36 -10.32 27.67
C ILE A 4 11.81 -10.75 29.02
N GLU A 5 10.74 -10.11 29.52
CA GLU A 5 10.22 -10.32 30.87
C GLU A 5 9.35 -11.57 30.99
N GLU A 6 8.46 -11.84 30.00
CA GLU A 6 7.54 -12.99 30.06
C GLU A 6 8.19 -14.25 29.46
N GLN A 7 8.89 -14.15 28.34
CA GLN A 7 9.43 -15.29 27.60
C GLN A 7 10.91 -15.57 27.88
N GLY A 8 11.60 -14.67 28.58
CA GLY A 8 12.99 -14.86 28.96
C GLY A 8 14.00 -14.78 27.84
N VAL A 9 13.64 -14.19 26.69
CA VAL A 9 14.55 -14.01 25.55
C VAL A 9 15.67 -13.05 25.93
N PRO A 10 16.96 -13.41 25.75
CA PRO A 10 18.07 -12.52 26.08
C PRO A 10 17.98 -11.20 25.28
N GLU A 11 18.14 -10.05 25.94
CA GLU A 11 18.05 -8.73 25.34
C GLU A 11 18.97 -8.55 24.12
N ALA A 12 20.17 -9.16 24.14
CA ALA A 12 21.11 -9.13 23.03
C ALA A 12 20.60 -9.85 21.76
N ARG A 13 19.66 -10.79 21.90
CA ARG A 13 18.99 -11.45 20.76
C ARG A 13 17.77 -10.69 20.29
N GLU A 14 17.11 -9.96 21.19
CA GLU A 14 15.96 -9.14 20.84
C GLU A 14 16.38 -7.91 20.04
N ARG A 15 17.51 -7.29 20.37
CA ARG A 15 18.08 -6.14 19.65
C ARG A 15 19.02 -6.62 18.55
N ASP A 16 18.48 -7.00 17.41
CA ASP A 16 19.23 -7.55 16.27
C ASP A 16 19.79 -6.47 15.29
N GLY A 17 19.54 -5.18 15.57
CA GLY A 17 20.01 -4.05 14.76
C GLY A 17 19.25 -3.87 13.44
N LEU A 18 18.30 -4.72 13.11
CA LEU A 18 17.53 -4.65 11.87
C LEU A 18 16.34 -3.69 11.95
N ASP A 19 16.02 -3.17 13.13
CA ASP A 19 14.82 -2.36 13.36
C ASP A 19 14.75 -1.10 12.49
N VAL A 20 15.90 -0.50 12.16
CA VAL A 20 15.97 0.71 11.31
C VAL A 20 15.48 0.47 9.87
N ASP A 21 15.61 -0.76 9.38
CA ASP A 21 15.27 -1.14 8.01
C ASP A 21 13.90 -1.82 7.91
N CYS A 22 13.22 -1.98 9.05
CA CYS A 22 11.97 -2.71 9.16
C CYS A 22 10.76 -1.78 9.26
N TRP A 23 9.61 -2.27 8.82
CA TRP A 23 8.31 -1.65 9.09
C TRP A 23 7.81 -2.12 10.45
N HIS A 24 7.40 -1.18 11.30
CA HIS A 24 6.86 -1.45 12.61
C HIS A 24 5.38 -1.08 12.68
N VAL A 25 4.58 -1.94 13.30
CA VAL A 25 3.19 -1.64 13.66
C VAL A 25 3.02 -1.67 15.15
N LEU A 26 2.24 -0.74 15.67
CA LEU A 26 1.92 -0.62 17.10
C LEU A 26 0.41 -0.57 17.29
N ALA A 27 -0.12 -1.44 18.17
CA ALA A 27 -1.48 -1.30 18.65
C ALA A 27 -1.49 -0.46 19.93
N ARG A 28 -2.41 0.49 20.03
CA ARG A 28 -2.59 1.35 21.20
C ARG A 28 -4.00 1.21 21.75
N ASP A 29 -4.16 1.35 23.05
CA ASP A 29 -5.47 1.44 23.68
C ASP A 29 -6.05 2.87 23.59
N GLU A 30 -7.26 3.08 24.10
CA GLU A 30 -7.94 4.38 24.11
C GLU A 30 -7.15 5.47 24.87
N ALA A 31 -6.28 5.09 25.78
CA ALA A 31 -5.39 6.00 26.51
C ALA A 31 -4.04 6.25 25.79
N GLY A 32 -3.87 5.71 24.56
CA GLY A 32 -2.66 5.86 23.76
C GLY A 32 -1.50 4.94 24.18
N ARG A 33 -1.68 4.04 25.15
CA ARG A 33 -0.63 3.13 25.62
C ARG A 33 -0.44 2.00 24.63
N VAL A 34 0.82 1.66 24.34
CA VAL A 34 1.15 0.53 23.44
C VAL A 34 0.76 -0.79 24.12
N ILE A 35 -0.11 -1.56 23.46
CA ILE A 35 -0.63 -2.85 23.91
C ILE A 35 -0.19 -4.02 23.04
N GLY A 36 0.44 -3.74 21.89
CA GLY A 36 0.98 -4.77 21.01
C GLY A 36 1.86 -4.16 19.93
N CYS A 37 2.70 -5.00 19.34
CA CYS A 37 3.60 -4.62 18.25
C CYS A 37 3.79 -5.76 17.24
N GLY A 38 4.37 -5.41 16.10
CA GLY A 38 4.83 -6.36 15.09
C GLY A 38 5.82 -5.69 14.15
N ARG A 39 6.64 -6.48 13.47
CA ARG A 39 7.69 -6.02 12.56
C ARG A 39 7.62 -6.77 11.24
N LEU A 40 7.83 -6.07 10.13
CA LEU A 40 7.99 -6.62 8.81
C LEU A 40 9.37 -6.22 8.28
N ALA A 41 10.23 -7.19 8.06
CA ALA A 41 11.60 -6.97 7.61
C ALA A 41 11.71 -6.97 6.08
N PRO A 42 12.74 -6.33 5.48
CA PRO A 42 12.93 -6.26 4.04
C PRO A 42 13.09 -7.61 3.33
N ASP A 43 13.48 -8.66 4.08
CA ASP A 43 13.58 -10.05 3.63
C ASP A 43 12.22 -10.78 3.60
N HIS A 44 11.11 -10.02 3.64
CA HIS A 44 9.73 -10.51 3.63
C HIS A 44 9.33 -11.26 4.93
N LYS A 45 10.10 -11.13 5.98
CA LYS A 45 9.83 -11.85 7.23
C LYS A 45 9.02 -11.00 8.21
N ILE A 46 7.87 -11.54 8.65
CA ILE A 46 7.11 -11.02 9.78
C ILE A 46 7.71 -11.56 11.07
N GLY A 47 7.96 -10.66 12.01
CA GLY A 47 8.53 -11.01 13.31
C GLY A 47 8.12 -10.04 14.40
N ARG A 48 8.65 -10.25 15.59
CA ARG A 48 8.43 -9.40 16.77
C ARG A 48 6.94 -9.15 17.09
N MET A 49 6.08 -10.12 16.73
CA MET A 49 4.65 -10.08 17.05
C MET A 49 4.40 -10.31 18.52
N ALA A 50 3.91 -9.31 19.23
CA ALA A 50 3.60 -9.42 20.64
C ALA A 50 2.32 -8.65 21.00
N VAL A 51 1.55 -9.19 21.95
CA VAL A 51 0.39 -8.52 22.56
C VAL A 51 0.50 -8.70 24.07
N LEU A 52 0.32 -7.61 24.81
CA LEU A 52 0.36 -7.66 26.29
C LEU A 52 -0.70 -8.64 26.82
N PRO A 53 -0.40 -9.41 27.88
CA PRO A 53 -1.28 -10.47 28.40
C PRO A 53 -2.73 -10.02 28.60
N GLY A 54 -2.94 -8.86 29.20
CA GLY A 54 -4.29 -8.31 29.47
C GLY A 54 -5.08 -7.88 28.23
N ASN A 55 -4.46 -7.85 27.05
CA ASN A 55 -5.08 -7.41 25.79
C ASN A 55 -5.17 -8.54 24.75
N ARG A 56 -4.85 -9.78 25.15
CA ARG A 56 -4.99 -10.97 24.31
C ARG A 56 -6.46 -11.39 24.21
N GLY A 57 -6.79 -12.13 23.13
CA GLY A 57 -8.16 -12.61 22.89
C GLY A 57 -9.10 -11.56 22.27
N GLY A 58 -8.77 -10.26 22.33
CA GLY A 58 -9.58 -9.16 21.78
C GLY A 58 -9.30 -8.81 20.31
N GLY A 59 -8.61 -9.66 19.55
CA GLY A 59 -8.35 -9.40 18.11
C GLY A 59 -7.12 -8.55 17.82
N VAL A 60 -6.42 -8.00 18.82
CA VAL A 60 -5.26 -7.12 18.62
C VAL A 60 -4.17 -7.77 17.77
N GLY A 61 -3.82 -9.03 18.05
CA GLY A 61 -2.82 -9.77 17.27
C GLY A 61 -3.25 -9.98 15.81
N VAL A 62 -4.54 -10.20 15.57
CA VAL A 62 -5.10 -10.33 14.21
C VAL A 62 -4.99 -9.00 13.46
N ALA A 63 -5.29 -7.88 14.12
CA ALA A 63 -5.19 -6.55 13.52
C ALA A 63 -3.74 -6.21 13.15
N LEU A 64 -2.78 -6.44 14.06
CA LEU A 64 -1.35 -6.26 13.79
C LEU A 64 -0.87 -7.11 12.60
N LEU A 65 -1.23 -8.39 12.58
CA LEU A 65 -0.83 -9.30 11.50
C LEU A 65 -1.44 -8.90 10.16
N ARG A 66 -2.70 -8.48 10.15
CA ARG A 66 -3.38 -7.98 8.95
C ARG A 66 -2.69 -6.75 8.38
N GLU A 67 -2.28 -5.82 9.22
CA GLU A 67 -1.57 -4.61 8.82
C GLU A 67 -0.22 -4.95 8.17
N LEU A 68 0.58 -5.83 8.78
CA LEU A 68 1.86 -6.27 8.22
C LEU A 68 1.68 -7.00 6.88
N ILE A 69 0.68 -7.88 6.76
CA ILE A 69 0.34 -8.55 5.50
C ILE A 69 -0.13 -7.54 4.45
N GLY A 70 -0.96 -6.58 4.83
CA GLY A 70 -1.41 -5.48 3.97
C GLY A 70 -0.23 -4.69 3.43
N ARG A 71 0.73 -4.35 4.29
CA ARG A 71 1.95 -3.65 3.90
C ARG A 71 2.80 -4.45 2.91
N ALA A 72 3.00 -5.74 3.16
CA ALA A 72 3.72 -6.62 2.25
C ALA A 72 3.04 -6.73 0.87
N ARG A 73 1.70 -6.77 0.84
CA ARG A 73 0.93 -6.73 -0.42
C ARG A 73 1.11 -5.42 -1.17
N VAL A 74 1.09 -4.28 -0.48
CA VAL A 74 1.34 -2.95 -1.07
C VAL A 74 2.75 -2.89 -1.68
N GLN A 75 3.75 -3.51 -1.02
CA GLN A 75 5.10 -3.63 -1.57
C GLN A 75 5.19 -4.60 -2.79
N GLY A 76 4.11 -5.30 -3.10
CA GLY A 76 4.09 -6.24 -4.21
C GLY A 76 4.87 -7.52 -3.96
N TRP A 77 5.14 -7.88 -2.72
CA TRP A 77 5.87 -9.09 -2.39
C TRP A 77 5.06 -10.35 -2.73
N PRO A 78 5.69 -11.41 -3.27
CA PRO A 78 4.99 -12.62 -3.66
C PRO A 78 4.56 -13.46 -2.46
N GLU A 79 5.30 -13.35 -1.36
CA GLU A 79 5.04 -14.11 -0.12
C GLU A 79 5.59 -13.37 1.10
N VAL A 80 5.09 -13.76 2.26
CA VAL A 80 5.69 -13.44 3.56
C VAL A 80 5.96 -14.72 4.33
N THR A 81 7.02 -14.68 5.13
CA THR A 81 7.43 -15.79 5.98
C THR A 81 7.43 -15.38 7.44
N LEU A 82 7.41 -16.34 8.34
CA LEU A 82 7.62 -16.15 9.77
C LEU A 82 8.10 -17.43 10.45
N SER A 83 8.64 -17.27 11.65
CA SER A 83 8.93 -18.39 12.56
C SER A 83 7.90 -18.33 13.69
N ALA A 84 6.95 -19.27 13.68
CA ALA A 84 5.90 -19.32 14.69
C ALA A 84 6.31 -20.20 15.86
N GLN A 85 6.11 -19.73 17.08
CA GLN A 85 6.10 -20.65 18.24
C GLN A 85 5.06 -21.74 17.99
N VAL A 86 5.38 -22.99 18.33
CA VAL A 86 4.49 -24.14 18.09
C VAL A 86 3.11 -23.93 18.69
N SER A 87 3.01 -23.27 19.85
CA SER A 87 1.75 -22.89 20.49
C SER A 87 0.92 -21.87 19.72
N ALA A 88 1.55 -21.11 18.81
CA ALA A 88 0.91 -20.04 18.03
C ALA A 88 0.61 -20.46 16.57
N ILE A 89 0.99 -21.66 16.13
CA ILE A 89 0.78 -22.12 14.76
C ILE A 89 -0.69 -21.93 14.33
N GLY A 90 -1.65 -22.40 15.12
CA GLY A 90 -3.05 -22.29 14.79
C GLY A 90 -3.58 -20.84 14.68
N PHE A 91 -2.90 -19.86 15.29
CA PHE A 91 -3.23 -18.44 15.08
C PHE A 91 -2.85 -18.01 13.66
N TYR A 92 -1.65 -18.35 13.21
CA TYR A 92 -1.18 -18.01 11.86
C TYR A 92 -1.87 -18.81 10.77
N GLU A 93 -2.21 -20.08 11.00
CA GLU A 93 -3.01 -20.89 10.06
C GLU A 93 -4.37 -20.26 9.77
N ARG A 94 -5.06 -19.76 10.79
CA ARG A 94 -6.33 -19.02 10.59
C ARG A 94 -6.16 -17.72 9.78
N ALA A 95 -4.96 -17.17 9.73
CA ALA A 95 -4.64 -16.02 8.88
C ALA A 95 -4.19 -16.40 7.46
N GLY A 96 -4.09 -17.71 7.16
CA GLY A 96 -3.73 -18.22 5.83
C GLY A 96 -2.26 -18.63 5.67
N PHE A 97 -1.49 -18.71 6.75
CA PHE A 97 -0.13 -19.23 6.71
C PHE A 97 -0.13 -20.77 6.71
N THR A 98 0.83 -21.34 6.01
CA THR A 98 1.08 -22.79 5.99
C THR A 98 2.40 -23.10 6.68
N ALA A 99 2.38 -24.04 7.63
CA ALA A 99 3.58 -24.50 8.32
C ALA A 99 4.37 -25.47 7.43
N HIS A 100 5.69 -25.33 7.42
CA HIS A 100 6.59 -26.22 6.68
C HIS A 100 7.90 -26.44 7.44
N GLY A 101 8.70 -27.42 6.98
CA GLY A 101 9.94 -27.79 7.63
C GLY A 101 9.74 -28.47 9.00
N GLU A 102 10.85 -28.77 9.65
CA GLU A 102 10.87 -29.37 11.00
C GLU A 102 10.75 -28.30 12.08
N VAL A 103 10.41 -28.73 13.30
CA VAL A 103 10.43 -27.85 14.48
C VAL A 103 11.89 -27.62 14.88
N PHE A 104 12.25 -26.38 15.14
CA PHE A 104 13.57 -25.96 15.57
C PHE A 104 13.51 -25.14 16.86
N ASP A 105 14.59 -25.09 17.60
CA ASP A 105 14.69 -24.25 18.80
C ASP A 105 15.14 -22.83 18.42
N ASP A 106 14.41 -21.84 18.92
CA ASP A 106 14.80 -20.43 18.87
C ASP A 106 14.65 -19.82 20.27
N ALA A 107 15.79 -19.47 20.86
CA ALA A 107 15.88 -18.92 22.22
C ALA A 107 15.22 -19.77 23.31
N GLY A 108 15.31 -21.10 23.20
CA GLY A 108 14.73 -22.05 24.18
C GLY A 108 13.24 -22.33 23.96
N LEU A 109 12.65 -21.85 22.88
CA LEU A 109 11.26 -22.07 22.53
C LEU A 109 11.15 -22.83 21.20
N PRO A 110 10.29 -23.86 21.11
CA PRO A 110 10.09 -24.59 19.86
C PRO A 110 9.34 -23.74 18.83
N HIS A 111 9.95 -23.56 17.66
CA HIS A 111 9.41 -22.81 16.53
C HIS A 111 9.24 -23.69 15.30
N ARG A 112 8.37 -23.25 14.39
CA ARG A 112 8.23 -23.83 13.08
C ARG A 112 8.14 -22.73 12.02
N ALA A 113 8.79 -22.95 10.90
CA ALA A 113 8.70 -22.02 9.76
C ALA A 113 7.31 -22.05 9.15
N MET A 114 6.80 -20.88 8.81
CA MET A 114 5.52 -20.73 8.12
C MET A 114 5.65 -19.71 6.99
N SER A 115 4.92 -19.93 5.91
CA SER A 115 4.84 -18.98 4.81
C SER A 115 3.40 -18.76 4.38
N MET A 116 3.15 -17.61 3.81
CA MET A 116 1.88 -17.24 3.20
C MET A 116 2.17 -16.62 1.84
N THR A 117 1.69 -17.25 0.78
CA THR A 117 1.72 -16.67 -0.55
C THR A 117 0.78 -15.46 -0.57
N LEU A 118 1.32 -14.30 -0.94
CA LEU A 118 0.57 -13.04 -1.05
C LEU A 118 0.04 -12.81 -2.47
N SER A 119 0.36 -13.71 -3.39
CA SER A 119 -0.27 -13.69 -4.71
C SER A 119 -1.78 -13.64 -4.50
N SER A 120 -2.42 -12.74 -5.21
CA SER A 120 -3.86 -12.59 -5.21
C SER A 120 -4.48 -13.97 -5.25
N ALA A 121 -5.28 -14.32 -4.22
CA ALA A 121 -6.06 -15.55 -4.25
C ALA A 121 -6.79 -15.56 -5.59
N MET A 122 -6.25 -16.33 -6.52
CA MET A 122 -7.00 -16.69 -7.72
C MET A 122 -8.15 -17.53 -7.21
N ASN A 123 -9.30 -16.89 -7.14
CA ASN A 123 -10.57 -17.56 -6.97
C ASN A 123 -10.66 -18.57 -8.11
N GLU A 124 -10.54 -19.86 -7.82
CA GLU A 124 -10.89 -20.92 -8.75
C GLU A 124 -12.40 -20.87 -8.97
N ALA A 125 -12.84 -20.03 -9.89
CA ALA A 125 -14.12 -20.14 -10.59
C ALA A 125 -14.33 -18.97 -11.55
N GLU A 126 -13.52 -18.92 -12.62
CA GLU A 126 -13.93 -18.46 -13.97
C GLU A 126 -12.72 -18.70 -14.90
N PRO A 127 -12.92 -19.11 -16.17
CA PRO A 127 -11.81 -19.29 -17.10
C PRO A 127 -11.02 -17.98 -17.17
N ALA A 128 -9.72 -18.07 -16.88
CA ALA A 128 -8.81 -16.95 -16.78
C ALA A 128 -8.91 -16.06 -18.03
N ARG A 129 -9.56 -14.90 -17.89
CA ARG A 129 -9.35 -13.82 -18.84
C ARG A 129 -7.91 -13.35 -18.65
N ASP A 130 -7.16 -13.27 -19.73
CA ASP A 130 -5.84 -12.65 -19.74
C ASP A 130 -5.91 -11.32 -18.95
N PRO A 131 -5.16 -11.18 -17.83
CA PRO A 131 -5.20 -9.96 -17.02
C PRO A 131 -4.73 -8.71 -17.78
N GLY A 132 -4.29 -8.88 -19.04
CA GLY A 132 -3.80 -7.79 -19.85
C GLY A 132 -2.60 -7.13 -19.19
N LEU A 133 -1.59 -7.89 -18.83
CA LEU A 133 -0.36 -7.37 -18.25
C LEU A 133 0.28 -6.34 -19.19
N LEU A 134 0.69 -5.20 -18.62
CA LEU A 134 1.39 -4.14 -19.33
C LEU A 134 2.86 -4.11 -18.90
N PRO A 135 3.80 -3.87 -19.82
CA PRO A 135 5.18 -3.60 -19.45
C PRO A 135 5.25 -2.40 -18.50
N ALA A 136 6.05 -2.51 -17.45
CA ALA A 136 6.27 -1.43 -16.47
C ALA A 136 7.72 -1.42 -16.00
N SER A 137 8.67 -1.61 -16.94
CA SER A 137 10.10 -1.72 -16.69
C SER A 137 10.84 -0.69 -17.54
N GLY A 138 11.03 0.51 -16.98
CA GLY A 138 11.61 1.65 -17.67
C GLY A 138 10.61 2.78 -17.89
N ARG A 139 11.13 4.01 -18.06
CA ARG A 139 10.31 5.23 -18.17
C ARG A 139 9.27 5.18 -19.29
N ASN A 140 9.67 4.66 -20.46
CA ASN A 140 8.77 4.56 -21.62
C ASN A 140 7.63 3.58 -21.37
N ASP A 141 7.92 2.41 -20.79
CA ASP A 141 6.90 1.40 -20.47
C ASP A 141 5.91 1.93 -19.43
N VAL A 142 6.42 2.57 -18.38
CA VAL A 142 5.58 3.16 -17.33
C VAL A 142 4.70 4.27 -17.89
N ALA A 143 5.23 5.14 -18.77
CA ALA A 143 4.45 6.19 -19.43
C ALA A 143 3.38 5.60 -20.35
N ALA A 144 3.72 4.58 -21.14
CA ALA A 144 2.79 3.90 -22.02
C ALA A 144 1.68 3.18 -21.23
N ALA A 145 2.04 2.46 -20.17
CA ALA A 145 1.07 1.79 -19.29
C ALA A 145 0.13 2.81 -18.63
N ARG A 146 0.64 3.93 -18.16
CA ARG A 146 -0.15 5.01 -17.55
C ARG A 146 -1.14 5.59 -18.55
N LEU A 147 -0.69 5.94 -19.76
CA LEU A 147 -1.55 6.46 -20.81
C LEU A 147 -2.63 5.44 -21.21
N GLN A 148 -2.26 4.16 -21.36
CA GLN A 148 -3.20 3.08 -21.67
C GLN A 148 -4.29 2.96 -20.60
N LEU A 149 -3.92 2.98 -19.33
CA LEU A 149 -4.88 2.88 -18.22
C LEU A 149 -5.79 4.11 -18.13
N LEU A 150 -5.29 5.30 -18.43
CA LEU A 150 -6.10 6.52 -18.53
C LEU A 150 -7.09 6.43 -19.68
N SER A 151 -6.68 5.96 -20.85
CA SER A 151 -7.56 5.82 -22.02
C SER A 151 -8.70 4.83 -21.80
N GLU A 152 -8.49 3.80 -20.99
CA GLU A 152 -9.49 2.78 -20.66
C GLU A 152 -10.41 3.17 -19.51
N ALA A 153 -10.04 4.15 -18.70
CA ALA A 153 -10.87 4.67 -17.63
C ALA A 153 -12.17 5.27 -18.20
N ARG A 154 -13.30 4.91 -17.59
CA ARG A 154 -14.62 5.39 -18.02
C ARG A 154 -15.01 6.68 -17.31
N HIS A 155 -15.05 6.66 -15.99
CA HIS A 155 -15.52 7.76 -15.16
C HIS A 155 -14.64 8.04 -13.95
N ARG A 156 -13.89 7.05 -13.45
CA ARG A 156 -13.17 7.16 -12.19
C ARG A 156 -11.71 6.76 -12.32
N VAL A 157 -10.87 7.61 -11.73
CA VAL A 157 -9.44 7.36 -11.59
C VAL A 157 -9.01 7.77 -10.19
N ALA A 158 -8.15 6.96 -9.59
CA ALA A 158 -7.45 7.27 -8.36
C ALA A 158 -5.93 7.28 -8.61
N ILE A 159 -5.27 8.33 -8.20
CA ILE A 159 -3.83 8.55 -8.40
C ILE A 159 -3.21 8.85 -7.04
N HIS A 160 -2.21 8.07 -6.65
CA HIS A 160 -1.35 8.38 -5.53
C HIS A 160 0.07 8.60 -6.03
N VAL A 161 0.62 9.76 -5.77
CA VAL A 161 2.00 10.12 -6.10
C VAL A 161 2.58 11.00 -4.99
N PRO A 162 3.77 10.68 -4.45
CA PRO A 162 4.44 11.55 -3.48
C PRO A 162 4.76 12.93 -4.07
N ILE A 163 5.29 12.96 -5.27
CA ILE A 163 5.67 14.19 -5.99
C ILE A 163 5.24 14.07 -7.45
N LEU A 164 4.65 15.13 -7.99
CA LEU A 164 4.41 15.24 -9.43
C LEU A 164 5.71 15.66 -10.13
N SER A 165 6.30 14.71 -10.84
CA SER A 165 7.46 14.97 -11.69
C SER A 165 7.03 15.46 -13.07
N SER A 166 7.94 16.15 -13.78
CA SER A 166 7.68 16.61 -15.17
C SER A 166 7.34 15.49 -16.15
N ASP A 167 7.69 14.24 -15.81
CA ASP A 167 7.52 13.05 -16.65
C ASP A 167 6.20 12.31 -16.37
N SER A 168 5.40 12.74 -15.39
CA SER A 168 4.17 12.06 -14.99
C SER A 168 2.96 12.98 -15.05
N TYR A 169 1.90 12.54 -15.71
CA TYR A 169 0.63 13.30 -15.86
C TYR A 169 0.80 14.70 -16.44
N ASN A 170 1.82 14.92 -17.27
CA ASN A 170 2.21 16.22 -17.79
C ASN A 170 2.24 16.27 -19.33
N SER A 171 2.14 15.13 -20.01
CA SER A 171 2.04 15.06 -21.47
C SER A 171 0.67 15.57 -21.97
N VAL A 172 0.61 15.99 -23.22
CA VAL A 172 -0.65 16.47 -23.82
C VAL A 172 -1.70 15.36 -23.80
N GLU A 173 -1.28 14.17 -24.17
CA GLU A 173 -2.14 12.98 -24.26
C GLU A 173 -2.71 12.58 -22.90
N GLU A 174 -1.89 12.55 -21.86
CA GLU A 174 -2.36 12.24 -20.50
C GLU A 174 -3.36 13.27 -19.97
N LEU A 175 -3.11 14.56 -20.25
CA LEU A 175 -4.01 15.62 -19.82
C LEU A 175 -5.33 15.62 -20.60
N GLU A 176 -5.32 15.25 -21.88
CA GLU A 176 -6.52 15.06 -22.67
C GLU A 176 -7.38 13.92 -22.13
N GLU A 177 -6.76 12.79 -21.77
CA GLU A 177 -7.45 11.66 -21.15
C GLU A 177 -8.03 12.02 -19.76
N LEU A 178 -7.27 12.70 -18.92
CA LEU A 178 -7.77 13.19 -17.64
C LEU A 178 -8.93 14.16 -17.81
N ARG A 179 -8.86 15.05 -18.80
CA ARG A 179 -9.97 15.93 -19.15
C ARG A 179 -11.18 15.15 -19.65
N ARG A 180 -10.99 14.16 -20.55
CA ARG A 180 -12.06 13.29 -21.05
C ARG A 180 -12.79 12.60 -19.89
N ILE A 181 -12.04 12.02 -18.94
CA ILE A 181 -12.61 11.36 -17.76
C ILE A 181 -13.39 12.38 -16.93
N ALA A 182 -12.81 13.54 -16.66
CA ALA A 182 -13.43 14.57 -15.79
C ALA A 182 -14.76 15.10 -16.33
N ILE A 183 -14.96 15.09 -17.66
CA ILE A 183 -16.21 15.55 -18.31
C ILE A 183 -17.09 14.40 -18.80
N SER A 184 -16.80 13.15 -18.44
CA SER A 184 -17.49 11.95 -18.94
C SER A 184 -18.93 11.78 -18.45
N GLY A 185 -19.43 12.65 -17.59
CA GLY A 185 -20.81 12.68 -17.15
C GLY A 185 -21.00 12.52 -15.65
N ARG A 186 -22.22 12.12 -15.24
CA ARG A 186 -22.56 11.95 -13.82
C ARG A 186 -21.71 10.83 -13.20
N GLY A 187 -21.02 11.14 -12.10
CA GLY A 187 -20.14 10.19 -11.39
C GLY A 187 -18.69 10.26 -11.85
N ALA A 188 -18.33 11.18 -12.75
CA ALA A 188 -16.93 11.46 -13.09
C ALA A 188 -16.16 11.92 -11.86
N GLN A 189 -15.06 11.25 -11.56
CA GLN A 189 -14.24 11.54 -10.39
C GLN A 189 -12.79 11.17 -10.63
N ILE A 190 -11.90 12.14 -10.44
CA ILE A 190 -10.46 11.94 -10.41
C ILE A 190 -9.98 12.34 -9.02
N ARG A 191 -9.49 11.36 -8.25
CA ARG A 191 -8.96 11.55 -6.89
C ARG A 191 -7.45 11.47 -6.93
N ILE A 192 -6.78 12.47 -6.42
CA ILE A 192 -5.31 12.56 -6.43
C ILE A 192 -4.81 12.76 -5.01
N LEU A 193 -4.02 11.81 -4.51
CA LEU A 193 -3.22 11.95 -3.28
C LEU A 193 -1.84 12.46 -3.68
N LEU A 194 -1.47 13.63 -3.18
CA LEU A 194 -0.21 14.30 -3.49
C LEU A 194 0.42 14.82 -2.19
N HIS A 195 1.67 14.42 -1.90
CA HIS A 195 2.31 14.77 -0.64
C HIS A 195 2.82 16.23 -0.66
N ASP A 196 3.39 16.71 -1.77
CA ASP A 196 3.86 18.09 -1.91
C ASP A 196 3.18 18.84 -3.07
N PRO A 197 1.97 19.38 -2.85
CA PRO A 197 1.29 20.20 -3.85
C PRO A 197 1.99 21.52 -4.13
N ALA A 198 2.79 22.04 -3.20
CA ALA A 198 3.54 23.28 -3.40
C ALA A 198 4.70 23.08 -4.41
N ALA A 199 5.33 21.92 -4.42
CA ALA A 199 6.33 21.57 -5.44
C ALA A 199 5.71 21.53 -6.84
N ALA A 200 4.51 20.97 -6.99
CA ALA A 200 3.80 20.94 -8.26
C ALA A 200 3.45 22.33 -8.80
N LEU A 201 3.11 23.27 -7.93
CA LEU A 201 2.90 24.68 -8.28
C LEU A 201 4.21 25.36 -8.71
N ARG A 202 5.30 25.16 -7.96
CA ARG A 202 6.60 25.75 -8.30
C ARG A 202 7.19 25.25 -9.63
N SER A 203 6.81 24.03 -10.04
CA SER A 203 7.26 23.44 -11.30
C SER A 203 6.35 23.73 -12.50
N ASP A 204 5.32 24.58 -12.33
CA ASP A 204 4.30 24.86 -13.35
C ASP A 204 3.68 23.58 -13.94
N HIS A 205 3.41 22.60 -13.09
CA HIS A 205 2.91 21.31 -13.56
C HIS A 205 1.51 21.43 -14.15
N ARG A 206 1.34 21.02 -15.41
CA ARG A 206 0.13 21.28 -16.24
C ARG A 206 -1.14 20.63 -15.70
N LEU A 207 -1.04 19.61 -14.84
CA LEU A 207 -2.19 19.01 -14.15
C LEU A 207 -2.86 19.99 -13.18
N ILE A 208 -2.11 20.91 -12.57
CA ILE A 208 -2.64 21.84 -11.58
C ILE A 208 -3.67 22.79 -12.18
N PRO A 209 -3.39 23.51 -13.29
CA PRO A 209 -4.42 24.34 -13.94
C PRO A 209 -5.64 23.54 -14.42
N LEU A 210 -5.47 22.26 -14.82
CA LEU A 210 -6.58 21.40 -15.17
C LEU A 210 -7.48 21.10 -13.97
N ALA A 211 -6.88 20.74 -12.83
CA ALA A 211 -7.62 20.49 -11.59
C ALA A 211 -8.34 21.74 -11.08
N GLN A 212 -7.72 22.91 -11.18
CA GLN A 212 -8.33 24.19 -10.78
C GLN A 212 -9.53 24.58 -11.67
N ARG A 213 -9.54 24.20 -12.94
CA ARG A 213 -10.68 24.42 -13.85
C ARG A 213 -11.83 23.46 -13.65
N LEU A 214 -11.60 22.29 -13.07
CA LEU A 214 -12.58 21.22 -12.89
C LEU A 214 -12.64 20.73 -11.44
N PRO A 215 -12.78 21.62 -10.43
CA PRO A 215 -12.60 21.29 -9.02
C PRO A 215 -13.71 20.39 -8.45
N SER A 216 -14.84 20.27 -9.14
CA SER A 216 -15.93 19.36 -8.77
C SER A 216 -15.63 17.89 -9.10
N THR A 217 -14.79 17.65 -10.10
CA THR A 217 -14.47 16.31 -10.61
C THR A 217 -13.03 15.90 -10.35
N ILE A 218 -12.09 16.84 -10.36
CA ILE A 218 -10.68 16.59 -10.04
C ILE A 218 -10.40 17.13 -8.64
N GLN A 219 -10.14 16.24 -7.71
CA GLN A 219 -9.86 16.59 -6.32
C GLN A 219 -8.45 16.16 -5.94
N ILE A 220 -7.69 17.09 -5.39
CA ILE A 220 -6.34 16.84 -4.87
C ILE A 220 -6.39 16.97 -3.35
N ARG A 221 -5.92 15.92 -2.66
CA ARG A 221 -5.79 15.90 -1.21
C ARG A 221 -4.34 15.60 -0.82
N THR A 222 -3.97 16.05 0.37
CA THR A 222 -2.66 15.78 0.97
C THR A 222 -2.87 14.89 2.20
N PRO A 223 -2.16 13.75 2.30
CA PRO A 223 -2.16 12.94 3.51
C PRO A 223 -1.69 13.74 4.73
N LEU A 224 -2.27 13.46 5.90
CA LEU A 224 -1.93 14.15 7.15
C LEU A 224 -1.05 13.31 8.06
N GLU A 225 -1.19 11.98 8.01
CA GLU A 225 -0.46 11.09 8.88
C GLU A 225 0.98 10.91 8.40
N GLU A 226 1.93 10.93 9.33
CA GLU A 226 3.36 10.76 9.03
C GLU A 226 3.64 9.44 8.30
N ALA A 227 2.93 8.37 8.68
CA ALA A 227 3.04 7.06 8.02
C ALA A 227 2.63 7.10 6.54
N ASP A 228 1.61 7.89 6.20
CA ASP A 228 1.16 8.05 4.81
C ASP A 228 2.11 8.94 4.00
N LEU A 229 2.64 10.00 4.63
CA LEU A 229 3.64 10.88 4.03
C LEU A 229 4.99 10.17 3.82
N ALA A 230 5.32 9.16 4.62
CA ALA A 230 6.50 8.33 4.43
C ALA A 230 6.34 7.30 3.28
N CYS A 231 5.14 7.18 2.70
CA CYS A 231 4.90 6.27 1.59
C CYS A 231 5.60 6.77 0.32
N ILE A 232 6.55 5.98 -0.19
CA ILE A 232 7.34 6.31 -1.40
C ILE A 232 6.76 5.70 -2.67
N SER A 233 5.71 4.90 -2.57
CA SER A 233 5.08 4.25 -3.71
C SER A 233 4.17 5.19 -4.48
N ALA A 234 3.92 4.86 -5.76
CA ALA A 234 2.92 5.53 -6.58
C ALA A 234 1.96 4.51 -7.20
N CYS A 235 0.71 4.92 -7.39
CA CYS A 235 -0.24 4.11 -8.13
C CYS A 235 -1.21 4.95 -8.96
N LEU A 236 -1.71 4.31 -10.04
CA LEU A 236 -2.83 4.74 -10.85
C LEU A 236 -3.83 3.59 -10.88
N LEU A 237 -5.07 3.86 -10.51
CA LEU A 237 -6.16 2.88 -10.46
C LEU A 237 -7.33 3.41 -11.30
N ASN A 238 -7.98 2.55 -12.10
CA ASN A 238 -9.12 2.94 -12.91
C ASN A 238 -10.36 2.07 -12.66
N ASP A 239 -11.51 2.56 -13.09
CA ASP A 239 -12.81 1.88 -12.95
C ASP A 239 -13.04 0.76 -13.97
N ALA A 240 -12.13 0.54 -14.91
CA ALA A 240 -12.13 -0.60 -15.81
C ALA A 240 -11.54 -1.87 -15.19
N GLY A 241 -10.91 -1.77 -14.01
CA GLY A 241 -10.26 -2.87 -13.30
C GLY A 241 -8.75 -2.93 -13.53
N GLY A 242 -8.17 -1.86 -14.07
CA GLY A 242 -6.74 -1.75 -14.33
C GLY A 242 -5.98 -0.94 -13.27
N TYR A 243 -4.69 -1.22 -13.17
CA TYR A 243 -3.79 -0.49 -12.28
C TYR A 243 -2.36 -0.42 -12.82
N LEU A 244 -1.65 0.61 -12.40
CA LEU A 244 -0.20 0.73 -12.41
C LEU A 244 0.25 0.94 -10.96
N PHE A 245 1.23 0.17 -10.51
CA PHE A 245 1.83 0.29 -9.19
C PHE A 245 3.34 0.34 -9.30
N LEU A 246 3.95 1.39 -8.74
CA LEU A 246 5.38 1.58 -8.61
C LEU A 246 5.72 1.51 -7.11
N PRO A 247 6.48 0.51 -6.65
CA PRO A 247 6.91 0.41 -5.24
C PRO A 247 7.71 1.63 -4.77
N GLU A 248 8.49 2.21 -5.67
CA GLU A 248 9.24 3.45 -5.48
C GLU A 248 8.88 4.40 -6.63
N ALA A 249 8.27 5.55 -6.32
CA ALA A 249 7.74 6.48 -7.31
C ALA A 249 8.82 7.10 -8.22
N ASP A 250 10.05 7.21 -7.74
CA ASP A 250 11.21 7.74 -8.47
C ASP A 250 11.87 6.68 -9.38
N ARG A 251 11.53 5.40 -9.18
CA ARG A 251 12.00 4.30 -10.03
C ARG A 251 10.91 3.89 -11.00
N ALA A 252 11.27 3.95 -12.29
CA ALA A 252 10.38 3.51 -13.35
C ALA A 252 10.36 1.96 -13.45
N GLN A 253 10.01 1.29 -12.36
CA GLN A 253 9.88 -0.15 -12.28
C GLN A 253 8.72 -0.53 -11.37
N GLY A 254 7.81 -1.34 -11.91
CA GLY A 254 6.63 -1.73 -11.18
C GLY A 254 5.85 -2.84 -11.87
N ARG A 255 4.56 -2.86 -11.63
CA ARG A 255 3.61 -3.78 -12.26
C ARG A 255 2.39 -3.02 -12.74
N ALA A 256 1.87 -3.44 -13.89
CA ALA A 256 0.65 -2.86 -14.46
C ALA A 256 -0.19 -3.93 -15.13
N ALA A 257 -1.50 -3.79 -15.03
CA ALA A 257 -2.47 -4.67 -15.68
C ALA A 257 -3.73 -3.89 -16.04
N ARG A 258 -4.41 -4.32 -17.12
CA ARG A 258 -5.63 -3.67 -17.62
C ARG A 258 -6.90 -4.16 -16.93
N HIS A 259 -6.96 -5.44 -16.56
CA HIS A 259 -8.18 -6.12 -16.10
C HIS A 259 -7.93 -7.07 -14.92
N ASP A 260 -7.01 -6.74 -14.04
CA ASP A 260 -6.68 -7.54 -12.85
C ASP A 260 -7.36 -6.95 -11.60
N ARG A 261 -8.61 -7.31 -11.38
CA ARG A 261 -9.38 -6.87 -10.22
C ARG A 261 -8.80 -7.36 -8.89
N ALA A 262 -8.15 -8.51 -8.89
CA ALA A 262 -7.56 -9.08 -7.69
C ALA A 262 -6.32 -8.28 -7.26
N GLY A 263 -5.46 -7.89 -8.22
CA GLY A 263 -4.32 -7.00 -7.96
C GLY A 263 -4.75 -5.57 -7.65
N LEU A 264 -5.85 -5.09 -8.23
CA LEU A 264 -6.41 -3.76 -7.98
C LEU A 264 -6.99 -3.61 -6.57
N ALA A 265 -7.72 -4.62 -6.07
CA ALA A 265 -8.51 -4.50 -4.84
C ALA A 265 -7.72 -4.03 -3.61
N PRO A 266 -6.55 -4.60 -3.27
CA PRO A 266 -5.77 -4.14 -2.12
C PRO A 266 -5.21 -2.72 -2.30
N LEU A 267 -4.87 -2.32 -3.53
CA LEU A 267 -4.41 -0.97 -3.85
C LEU A 267 -5.55 0.04 -3.69
N GLN A 268 -6.74 -0.32 -4.16
CA GLN A 268 -7.93 0.52 -4.04
C GLN A 268 -8.33 0.71 -2.58
N GLN A 269 -8.34 -0.37 -1.79
CA GLN A 269 -8.64 -0.30 -0.36
C GLN A 269 -7.66 0.63 0.37
N HIS A 270 -6.36 0.46 0.15
CA HIS A 270 -5.34 1.30 0.77
C HIS A 270 -5.50 2.78 0.35
N PHE A 271 -5.73 3.03 -0.95
CA PHE A 271 -5.98 4.39 -1.44
C PHE A 271 -7.19 5.03 -0.76
N ASP A 272 -8.30 4.29 -0.64
CA ASP A 272 -9.54 4.80 -0.03
C ASP A 272 -9.34 5.11 1.47
N GLU A 273 -8.62 4.26 2.21
CA GLU A 273 -8.28 4.50 3.61
C GLU A 273 -7.45 5.79 3.79
N VAL A 274 -6.41 5.99 2.97
CA VAL A 274 -5.60 7.21 3.01
C VAL A 274 -6.41 8.42 2.57
N TRP A 275 -7.28 8.27 1.57
CA TRP A 275 -8.13 9.35 1.06
C TRP A 275 -9.07 9.89 2.13
N GLU A 276 -9.71 9.03 2.93
CA GLU A 276 -10.67 9.46 3.96
C GLU A 276 -10.01 10.26 5.09
N ARG A 277 -8.75 9.99 5.42
CA ARG A 277 -8.00 10.74 6.45
C ARG A 277 -7.11 11.86 5.89
N SER A 278 -7.24 12.17 4.59
CA SER A 278 -6.52 13.26 3.91
C SER A 278 -7.35 14.53 3.83
N GLU A 279 -6.70 15.68 3.77
CA GLU A 279 -7.39 16.96 3.61
C GLU A 279 -7.23 17.56 2.21
N ARG A 280 -8.16 18.43 1.81
CA ARG A 280 -8.03 19.18 0.56
C ARG A 280 -6.85 20.11 0.64
N SER A 281 -6.00 20.10 -0.40
CA SER A 281 -4.87 21.00 -0.48
C SER A 281 -5.35 22.45 -0.61
N SER A 282 -5.17 23.21 0.47
CA SER A 282 -5.47 24.66 0.49
C SER A 282 -4.56 25.47 -0.46
N VAL A 283 -3.35 24.95 -0.70
CA VAL A 283 -2.33 25.57 -1.58
C VAL A 283 -2.79 25.59 -3.05
N LEU A 284 -3.68 24.65 -3.43
CA LEU A 284 -4.19 24.53 -4.81
C LEU A 284 -5.56 25.18 -5.01
N GLN A 285 -6.19 25.70 -3.96
CA GLN A 285 -7.41 26.47 -4.11
C GLN A 285 -7.06 27.76 -4.86
N ALA A 286 -7.77 28.03 -5.95
CA ALA A 286 -7.65 29.31 -6.63
C ALA A 286 -7.90 30.41 -5.58
N LEU A 287 -6.98 31.35 -5.47
CA LEU A 287 -7.27 32.62 -4.81
C LEU A 287 -8.43 33.22 -5.63
N ASP A 288 -9.65 33.18 -5.11
CA ASP A 288 -10.75 33.98 -5.61
C ASP A 288 -10.34 35.46 -5.48
N LEU A 289 -9.82 35.99 -6.58
CA LEU A 289 -9.58 37.42 -6.78
C LEU A 289 -10.72 38.00 -7.58
#